data_24d496e7261d48e1f4c5c188c58520a7
#
_entry.id   24d496e7261d48e1f4c5c188c58520a7
#
_cell.length_a   1.000
_cell.length_b   1.000
_cell.length_c   1.000
_cell.angle_alpha   90.00
_cell.angle_beta   90.00
_cell.angle_gamma   90.00
#
_symmetry.space_group_name_H-M   'P 1'
#
loop_
_entity.id
_entity.type
_entity.pdbx_description
1 polymer ?
#
loop_
_entity_poly.entity_id
_entity_poly.type
_entity_poly.pdbx_seq_one_letter_code
_entity_poly.pdbx_strand_id
1 'polypeptide(L)'
;MKNDVFQKLIYQLVSKLLVFPIYKFVFRGCLIGRENIPQKDSFIVVSNHGSLLDPPLLGHALGRNISFMAKAELFKVPFLGFIIKACGAYPVKRGIADKNTIKTACKKLSNDNCI
;
A
#
# COMPACT_ATOMS: atom_id res chain seq x y z
N MET A 1 13.20 11.63 -5.90
CA MET A 1 12.71 12.70 -4.99
C MET A 1 11.34 13.28 -5.40
N LYS A 2 11.17 13.87 -6.58
CA LYS A 2 9.85 14.44 -6.97
C LYS A 2 8.72 13.39 -7.05
N ASN A 3 9.01 12.18 -7.51
CA ASN A 3 8.02 11.09 -7.59
C ASN A 3 7.55 10.59 -6.22
N ASP A 4 8.42 10.60 -5.21
CA ASP A 4 8.08 10.11 -3.88
C ASP A 4 7.13 11.05 -3.15
N VAL A 5 7.33 12.37 -3.28
CA VAL A 5 6.43 13.37 -2.70
C VAL A 5 5.05 13.30 -3.35
N PHE A 6 5.00 13.18 -4.67
CA PHE A 6 3.75 13.05 -5.40
C PHE A 6 3.00 11.76 -5.01
N GLN A 7 3.70 10.63 -4.93
CA GLN A 7 3.09 9.37 -4.48
C GLN A 7 2.53 9.47 -3.06
N LYS A 8 3.28 10.09 -2.14
CA LYS A 8 2.82 10.34 -0.77
C LYS A 8 1.55 11.17 -0.73
N LEU A 9 1.50 12.24 -1.53
CA LEU A 9 0.34 13.12 -1.60
C LEU A 9 -0.90 12.38 -2.14
N ILE A 10 -0.78 11.67 -3.25
CA ILE A 10 -1.87 10.88 -3.83
C ILE A 10 -2.34 9.79 -2.85
N TYR A 11 -1.40 9.09 -2.23
CA TYR A 11 -1.72 8.08 -1.23
C TYR A 11 -2.54 8.65 -0.07
N GLN A 12 -2.14 9.78 0.48
CA GLN A 12 -2.86 10.44 1.56
C GLN A 12 -4.23 10.94 1.12
N LEU A 13 -4.33 11.49 -0.09
CA LEU A 13 -5.59 11.96 -0.64
C LEU A 13 -6.59 10.81 -0.82
N VAL A 14 -6.16 9.72 -1.45
CA VAL A 14 -6.97 8.50 -1.64
C VAL A 14 -7.36 7.91 -0.28
N SER A 15 -6.42 7.82 0.65
CA SER A 15 -6.69 7.29 1.99
C SER A 15 -7.74 8.12 2.74
N LYS A 16 -7.63 9.45 2.72
CA LYS A 16 -8.54 10.33 3.46
C LYS A 16 -9.90 10.51 2.80
N LEU A 17 -9.95 10.64 1.47
CA LEU A 17 -11.18 10.98 0.77
C LEU A 17 -11.99 9.75 0.34
N LEU A 18 -11.34 8.63 0.11
CA LEU A 18 -12.00 7.40 -0.35
C LEU A 18 -11.99 6.31 0.72
N VAL A 19 -10.83 5.95 1.22
CA VAL A 19 -10.68 4.80 2.13
C VAL A 19 -11.29 5.07 3.49
N PHE A 20 -10.99 6.22 4.09
CA PHE A 20 -11.50 6.56 5.43
C PHE A 20 -13.04 6.60 5.51
N PRO A 21 -13.77 7.27 4.60
CA PRO A 21 -15.23 7.27 4.65
C PRO A 21 -15.83 5.87 4.49
N ILE A 22 -15.31 5.07 3.57
CA ILE A 22 -15.74 3.68 3.38
C ILE A 22 -15.51 2.88 4.66
N TYR A 23 -14.30 2.95 5.21
CA TYR A 23 -13.94 2.25 6.43
C TYR A 23 -14.84 2.65 7.61
N LYS A 24 -15.03 3.94 7.83
CA LYS A 24 -15.76 4.47 8.99
C LYS A 24 -17.28 4.28 8.88
N PHE A 25 -17.86 4.62 7.73
CA PHE A 25 -19.31 4.70 7.57
C PHE A 25 -19.94 3.43 6.99
N VAL A 26 -19.26 2.75 6.06
CA VAL A 26 -19.79 1.53 5.44
C VAL A 26 -19.46 0.32 6.30
N PHE A 27 -18.19 0.14 6.68
CA PHE A 27 -17.74 -1.03 7.43
C PHE A 27 -17.79 -0.85 8.95
N ARG A 28 -18.02 0.37 9.44
CA ARG A 28 -17.97 0.70 10.88
C ARG A 28 -16.69 0.18 11.53
N GLY A 29 -15.57 0.30 10.81
CA GLY A 29 -14.31 -0.25 11.20
C GLY A 29 -13.77 0.36 12.50
N CYS A 30 -13.06 -0.47 13.26
CA CYS A 30 -12.36 -0.09 14.46
C CYS A 30 -10.90 -0.53 14.34
N LEU A 31 -9.99 0.36 14.70
CA LEU A 31 -8.55 0.07 14.72
C LEU A 31 -8.10 -0.10 16.16
N ILE A 32 -7.57 -1.26 16.46
CA ILE A 32 -7.05 -1.62 17.81
C ILE A 32 -5.55 -1.87 17.69
N GLY A 33 -4.76 -1.40 18.65
CA GLY A 33 -3.32 -1.67 18.71
C GLY A 33 -2.48 -0.72 17.84
N ARG A 34 -3.00 0.46 17.46
CA ARG A 34 -2.26 1.45 16.66
C ARG A 34 -0.97 1.91 17.34
N GLU A 35 -0.93 1.90 18.64
CA GLU A 35 0.23 2.24 19.47
C GLU A 35 1.43 1.30 19.27
N ASN A 36 1.17 0.09 18.77
CA ASN A 36 2.21 -0.91 18.48
C ASN A 36 2.86 -0.73 17.10
N ILE A 37 2.37 0.19 16.27
CA ILE A 37 2.90 0.43 14.93
C ILE A 37 4.21 1.21 15.02
N PRO A 38 5.33 0.71 14.48
CA PRO A 38 6.59 1.44 14.45
C PRO A 38 6.43 2.77 13.72
N GLN A 39 6.78 3.86 14.39
CA GLN A 39 6.68 5.21 13.80
C GLN A 39 7.91 5.59 12.98
N LYS A 40 9.03 4.96 13.28
CA LYS A 40 10.32 5.11 12.58
C LYS A 40 10.68 3.77 11.95
N ASP A 41 11.71 3.77 11.15
CA ASP A 41 12.25 2.61 10.45
C ASP A 41 11.29 1.98 9.43
N SER A 42 11.83 1.16 8.57
CA SER A 42 11.07 0.35 7.63
C SER A 42 10.62 -0.96 8.27
N PHE A 43 9.48 -1.47 7.86
CA PHE A 43 8.99 -2.78 8.31
C PHE A 43 8.17 -3.46 7.23
N ILE A 44 8.01 -4.75 7.38
CA ILE A 44 7.17 -5.59 6.50
C ILE A 44 5.84 -5.80 7.19
N VAL A 45 4.76 -5.54 6.46
CA VAL A 45 3.38 -5.77 6.94
C VAL A 45 2.87 -7.08 6.38
N VAL A 46 2.39 -7.93 7.26
CA VAL A 46 1.75 -9.20 6.87
C VAL A 46 0.35 -9.23 7.45
N SER A 47 -0.63 -9.54 6.62
CA SER A 47 -2.03 -9.65 7.05
C SER A 47 -2.76 -10.74 6.29
N ASN A 48 -3.89 -11.19 6.83
CA ASN A 48 -4.84 -11.97 6.07
C ASN A 48 -5.39 -11.14 4.92
N HIS A 49 -5.60 -11.76 3.76
CA HIS A 49 -6.03 -11.06 2.56
C HIS A 49 -7.21 -11.79 1.92
N GLY A 50 -8.39 -11.23 2.09
CA GLY A 50 -9.64 -11.76 1.55
C GLY A 50 -10.32 -10.85 0.53
N SER A 51 -9.88 -9.59 0.41
CA SER A 51 -10.52 -8.57 -0.42
C SER A 51 -9.51 -7.64 -1.11
N LEU A 52 -9.88 -7.11 -2.27
CA LEU A 52 -9.13 -6.04 -2.93
C LEU A 52 -9.08 -4.74 -2.11
N LEU A 53 -9.94 -4.59 -1.10
CA LEU A 53 -9.96 -3.44 -0.21
C LEU A 53 -8.94 -3.56 0.94
N ASP A 54 -8.39 -4.75 1.20
CA ASP A 54 -7.46 -4.95 2.32
C ASP A 54 -6.20 -4.08 2.23
N PRO A 55 -5.51 -3.97 1.08
CA PRO A 55 -4.34 -3.10 0.97
C PRO A 55 -4.62 -1.63 1.31
N PRO A 56 -5.64 -0.97 0.73
CA PRO A 56 -5.94 0.41 1.09
C PRO A 56 -6.41 0.57 2.54
N LEU A 57 -7.17 -0.37 3.09
CA LEU A 57 -7.59 -0.35 4.49
C LEU A 57 -6.39 -0.50 5.43
N LEU A 58 -5.48 -1.42 5.13
CA LEU A 58 -4.27 -1.64 5.90
C LEU A 58 -3.38 -0.39 5.91
N GLY A 59 -3.19 0.22 4.74
CA GLY A 59 -2.43 1.46 4.64
C GLY A 59 -3.05 2.62 5.41
N HIS A 60 -4.37 2.72 5.41
CA HIS A 60 -5.08 3.71 6.22
C HIS A 60 -4.90 3.44 7.73
N ALA A 61 -5.06 2.18 8.14
CA ALA A 61 -4.92 1.76 9.53
C ALA A 61 -3.53 2.07 10.09
N LEU A 62 -2.49 1.79 9.32
CA LEU A 62 -1.11 2.02 9.73
C LEU A 62 -0.72 3.50 9.76
N GLY A 63 -1.43 4.36 9.03
CA GLY A 63 -1.14 5.79 8.96
C GLY A 63 0.22 6.13 8.32
N ARG A 64 0.84 5.15 7.67
CA ARG A 64 2.12 5.28 6.95
C ARG A 64 1.95 4.86 5.51
N ASN A 65 2.78 5.43 4.64
CA ASN A 65 2.80 5.02 3.24
C ASN A 65 3.38 3.61 3.12
N ILE A 66 2.59 2.71 2.55
CA ILE A 66 2.97 1.33 2.31
C ILE A 66 3.06 1.10 0.81
N SER A 67 4.07 0.40 0.39
CA SER A 67 4.23 -0.06 -0.99
C SER A 67 3.72 -1.49 -1.12
N PHE A 68 2.60 -1.66 -1.79
CA PHE A 68 1.98 -2.97 -1.94
C PHE A 68 2.48 -3.72 -3.17
N MET A 69 2.63 -5.03 -3.04
CA MET A 69 2.74 -5.92 -4.18
C MET A 69 1.36 -6.13 -4.79
N ALA A 70 1.19 -5.81 -6.05
CA ALA A 70 -0.07 -6.03 -6.76
C ALA A 70 0.14 -6.90 -8.00
N LYS A 71 -0.87 -7.69 -8.33
CA LYS A 71 -0.85 -8.56 -9.51
C LYS A 71 -0.61 -7.73 -10.78
N ALA A 72 0.33 -8.14 -11.63
CA ALA A 72 0.75 -7.37 -12.80
C ALA A 72 -0.41 -6.99 -13.75
N GLU A 73 -1.44 -7.84 -13.82
CA GLU A 73 -2.62 -7.60 -14.63
C GLU A 73 -3.46 -6.41 -14.15
N LEU A 74 -3.45 -6.09 -12.85
CA LEU A 74 -4.18 -4.95 -12.30
C LEU A 74 -3.65 -3.61 -12.83
N PHE A 75 -2.37 -3.55 -13.18
CA PHE A 75 -1.77 -2.34 -13.77
C PHE A 75 -2.20 -2.08 -15.21
N LYS A 76 -2.81 -3.08 -15.87
CA LYS A 76 -3.36 -2.93 -17.24
C LYS A 76 -4.79 -2.43 -17.23
N VAL A 77 -5.48 -2.46 -16.09
CA VAL A 77 -6.85 -1.95 -15.97
C VAL A 77 -6.79 -0.41 -16.00
N PRO A 78 -7.48 0.24 -16.94
CA PRO A 78 -7.54 1.71 -17.01
C PRO A 78 -8.02 2.29 -15.68
N PHE A 79 -7.54 3.46 -15.31
CA PHE A 79 -7.87 4.16 -14.07
C PHE A 79 -7.37 3.45 -12.80
N LEU A 80 -7.71 2.18 -12.59
CA LEU A 80 -7.22 1.40 -11.44
C LEU A 80 -5.69 1.27 -11.47
N GLY A 81 -5.12 0.90 -12.62
CA GLY A 81 -3.67 0.79 -12.80
C GLY A 81 -2.95 2.11 -12.51
N PHE A 82 -3.53 3.24 -12.91
CA PHE A 82 -3.00 4.56 -12.59
C PHE A 82 -3.03 4.82 -11.07
N ILE A 83 -4.16 4.58 -10.40
CA ILE A 83 -4.30 4.81 -8.96
C ILE A 83 -3.33 3.95 -8.15
N ILE A 84 -3.28 2.64 -8.38
CA ILE A 84 -2.42 1.75 -7.60
C ILE A 84 -0.93 2.07 -7.82
N LYS A 85 -0.55 2.44 -9.04
CA LYS A 85 0.81 2.90 -9.34
C LYS A 85 1.12 4.22 -8.65
N ALA A 86 0.21 5.18 -8.68
CA ALA A 86 0.35 6.46 -7.98
C ALA A 86 0.42 6.28 -6.46
N CYS A 87 -0.24 5.27 -5.91
CA CYS A 87 -0.13 4.88 -4.50
C CYS A 87 1.15 4.11 -4.14
N GLY A 88 2.07 3.90 -5.08
CA GLY A 88 3.36 3.23 -4.81
C GLY A 88 3.33 1.71 -4.88
N ALA A 89 2.26 1.11 -5.39
CA ALA A 89 2.22 -0.32 -5.65
C ALA A 89 3.21 -0.71 -6.76
N TYR A 90 3.73 -1.93 -6.69
CA TYR A 90 4.61 -2.49 -7.70
C TYR A 90 4.14 -3.87 -8.16
N PRO A 91 4.35 -4.19 -9.45
CA PRO A 91 3.82 -5.42 -10.03
C PRO A 91 4.58 -6.65 -9.57
N VAL A 92 3.85 -7.74 -9.34
CA VAL A 92 4.39 -9.07 -9.11
C VAL A 92 3.75 -10.07 -10.07
N LYS A 93 4.57 -10.94 -10.64
CA LYS A 93 4.11 -12.10 -11.40
C LYS A 93 4.01 -13.30 -10.46
N ARG A 94 2.82 -13.82 -10.26
CA ARG A 94 2.59 -15.00 -9.42
C ARG A 94 3.14 -16.25 -10.09
N GLY A 95 3.65 -17.19 -9.27
CA GLY A 95 4.14 -18.49 -9.75
C GLY A 95 5.58 -18.50 -10.27
N ILE A 96 6.26 -17.38 -10.28
CA ILE A 96 7.67 -17.28 -10.66
C ILE A 96 8.42 -16.53 -9.56
N ALA A 97 9.56 -17.07 -9.12
CA ALA A 97 10.46 -16.34 -8.22
C ALA A 97 11.08 -15.17 -8.99
N ASP A 98 10.42 -14.03 -8.95
CA ASP A 98 10.86 -12.83 -9.66
C ASP A 98 11.91 -12.09 -8.83
N LYS A 99 13.17 -12.28 -9.21
CA LYS A 99 14.31 -11.60 -8.58
C LYS A 99 14.17 -10.06 -8.60
N ASN A 100 13.50 -9.51 -9.61
CA ASN A 100 13.28 -8.07 -9.72
C ASN A 100 12.29 -7.56 -8.68
N THR A 101 11.26 -8.35 -8.38
CA THR A 101 10.31 -8.04 -7.31
C THR A 101 11.01 -8.01 -5.95
N ILE A 102 11.86 -8.99 -5.65
CA ILE A 102 12.64 -9.03 -4.40
C ILE A 102 13.59 -7.83 -4.32
N LYS A 103 14.32 -7.53 -5.40
CA LYS A 103 15.19 -6.34 -5.47
C LYS A 103 14.42 -5.04 -5.20
N THR A 104 13.22 -4.92 -5.79
CA THR A 104 12.37 -3.74 -5.59
C THR A 104 11.91 -3.62 -4.14
N ALA A 105 11.50 -4.72 -3.52
CA ALA A 105 11.13 -4.77 -2.11
C ALA A 105 12.29 -4.34 -1.20
N CYS A 106 13.48 -4.92 -1.39
CA CYS A 106 14.68 -4.56 -0.63
C CYS A 106 15.02 -3.07 -0.78
N LYS A 107 14.98 -2.56 -2.02
CA LYS A 107 15.25 -1.13 -2.28
C LYS A 107 14.23 -0.21 -1.60
N LYS A 108 12.96 -0.62 -1.54
CA LYS A 108 11.93 0.17 -0.84
C LYS A 108 12.17 0.17 0.66
N LEU A 109 12.47 -0.98 1.26
CA LEU A 109 12.82 -1.09 2.68
C LEU A 109 14.06 -0.26 3.03
N SER A 110 15.08 -0.25 2.18
CA SER A 110 16.30 0.55 2.40
C SER A 110 16.06 2.07 2.34
N ASN A 111 14.94 2.51 1.79
CA ASN A 111 14.56 3.91 1.69
C ASN A 111 13.46 4.30 2.71
N ASP A 112 13.44 3.65 3.87
CA ASP A 112 12.48 3.88 4.95
C ASP A 112 11.01 3.76 4.55
N ASN A 113 10.72 2.96 3.52
CA ASN A 113 9.36 2.63 3.14
C ASN A 113 8.92 1.30 3.76
N CYS A 114 7.65 1.23 4.11
CA CYS A 114 7.02 -0.01 4.53
C CYS A 114 6.49 -0.79 3.30
N ILE A 115 6.52 -2.11 3.36
CA ILE A 115 5.97 -3.01 2.33
C ILE A 115 5.06 -4.06 2.94
#